data_0761decca5e40af15aeb614313eca447
#
_entry.id   0761decca5e40af15aeb614313eca447
#
_cell.length_a   1.000
_cell.length_b   1.000
_cell.length_c   1.000
_cell.angle_alpha   90.00
_cell.angle_beta   90.00
_cell.angle_gamma   90.00
#
_symmetry.space_group_name_H-M   'P 1'
#
loop_
_entity.id
_entity.type
_entity.pdbx_description
1 polymer ?
#
loop_
_entity_poly.entity_id
_entity_poly.type
_entity_poly.pdbx_seq_one_letter_code
_entity_poly.pdbx_strand_id
1 'polypeptide(L)'
;MEPDTEKTTQWKYMLLKQQKAQVIRILRPAEAHALIDAVRIEDEPNWTKSRDVPNLRESGITSIDLKTWMEFFLYSGTRFSEAMLIHDYRDPDGKTLYQNNGTLWLPRYKGKQKRTFQTRTIYFSYKGRQILKDFFDNTPSLPSKTPDETKGTLTSLSEILHQAGKRIGLPEKTLTISMEKTMKDKSGSPAKEMYETKNFTMNPDGTYSKVMKERVLKESYDRSFTTNGCAFRTFRKTWESWLTAFFSEPLMRDKILSSQGHKKETAINHYVEISFDKEDLESIGEEVKGYAVLE
;
A
#
# COMPACT_ATOMS: atom_id res chain seq x y z
N MET A 1 34.44 14.12 16.50
CA MET A 1 33.49 14.24 15.36
C MET A 1 32.17 13.67 15.83
N GLU A 2 31.24 14.51 16.23
CA GLU A 2 29.90 14.04 16.59
C GLU A 2 29.14 13.65 15.30
N PRO A 3 28.43 12.52 15.32
CA PRO A 3 27.67 12.10 14.15
C PRO A 3 26.53 13.09 13.87
N ASP A 4 26.46 13.51 12.61
CA ASP A 4 25.46 14.41 12.09
C ASP A 4 24.03 13.85 12.36
N THR A 5 23.34 14.44 13.33
CA THR A 5 22.06 13.96 13.85
C THR A 5 20.95 13.93 12.78
N GLU A 6 21.01 14.79 11.77
CA GLU A 6 20.07 14.78 10.64
C GLU A 6 20.26 13.56 9.74
N LYS A 7 21.51 13.21 9.43
CA LYS A 7 21.81 11.98 8.66
C LYS A 7 21.41 10.74 9.42
N THR A 8 21.62 10.71 10.74
CA THR A 8 21.23 9.56 11.59
C THR A 8 19.71 9.37 11.62
N THR A 9 18.94 10.46 11.65
CA THR A 9 17.47 10.41 11.63
C THR A 9 16.94 9.95 10.27
N GLN A 10 17.55 10.43 9.18
CA GLN A 10 17.22 10.02 7.81
C GLN A 10 17.53 8.54 7.56
N TRP A 11 18.68 8.04 8.05
CA TRP A 11 19.05 6.63 8.01
C TRP A 11 18.09 5.74 8.81
N LYS A 12 17.72 6.11 10.02
CA LYS A 12 16.73 5.38 10.83
C LYS A 12 15.37 5.32 10.13
N TYR A 13 14.95 6.40 9.49
CA TYR A 13 13.70 6.44 8.73
C TYR A 13 13.75 5.56 7.46
N MET A 14 14.89 5.51 6.79
CA MET A 14 15.11 4.62 5.63
C MET A 14 15.14 3.15 6.05
N LEU A 15 15.81 2.81 7.13
CA LEU A 15 15.82 1.45 7.70
C LEU A 15 14.42 0.99 8.12
N LEU A 16 13.65 1.84 8.78
CA LEU A 16 12.24 1.56 9.12
C LEU A 16 11.36 1.38 7.88
N LYS A 17 11.61 2.15 6.81
CA LYS A 17 10.93 1.98 5.53
C LYS A 17 11.31 0.67 4.84
N GLN A 18 12.59 0.31 4.84
CA GLN A 18 13.08 -0.95 4.29
C GLN A 18 12.53 -2.15 5.07
N GLN A 19 12.55 -2.13 6.38
CA GLN A 19 11.97 -3.19 7.22
C GLN A 19 10.46 -3.33 6.97
N LYS A 20 9.70 -2.23 6.85
CA LYS A 20 8.27 -2.27 6.48
C LYS A 20 8.02 -2.78 5.06
N ALA A 21 8.93 -2.53 4.12
CA ALA A 21 8.80 -3.04 2.76
C ALA A 21 9.10 -4.54 2.66
N GLN A 22 10.03 -5.06 3.48
CA GLN A 22 10.37 -6.48 3.57
C GLN A 22 9.26 -7.34 4.21
N VAL A 23 8.32 -6.73 4.90
CA VAL A 23 7.20 -7.42 5.56
C VAL A 23 6.13 -7.87 4.57
N ILE A 24 5.99 -7.18 3.43
CA ILE A 24 4.91 -7.47 2.49
C ILE A 24 5.26 -8.69 1.65
N ARG A 25 4.45 -9.74 1.80
CA ARG A 25 4.62 -10.98 1.06
C ARG A 25 4.31 -10.79 -0.43
N ILE A 26 5.09 -11.41 -1.28
CA ILE A 26 4.77 -11.67 -2.68
C ILE A 26 4.25 -13.12 -2.74
N LEU A 27 3.15 -13.32 -3.43
CA LEU A 27 2.47 -14.61 -3.50
C LEU A 27 2.79 -15.32 -4.81
N ARG A 28 2.86 -16.64 -4.77
CA ARG A 28 2.78 -17.49 -5.95
C ARG A 28 1.35 -17.50 -6.50
N PRO A 29 1.10 -17.84 -7.76
CA PRO A 29 -0.27 -17.84 -8.31
C PRO A 29 -1.26 -18.65 -7.49
N ALA A 30 -0.92 -19.88 -7.11
CA ALA A 30 -1.75 -20.72 -6.28
C ALA A 30 -2.04 -20.10 -4.88
N GLU A 31 -1.00 -19.51 -4.25
CA GLU A 31 -1.17 -18.81 -2.96
C GLU A 31 -2.09 -17.59 -3.08
N ALA A 32 -1.99 -16.83 -4.19
CA ALA A 32 -2.81 -15.65 -4.40
C ALA A 32 -4.29 -16.00 -4.53
N HIS A 33 -4.62 -17.00 -5.33
CA HIS A 33 -6.00 -17.50 -5.48
C HIS A 33 -6.52 -18.08 -4.18
N ALA A 34 -5.75 -18.96 -3.53
CA ALA A 34 -6.13 -19.53 -2.24
C ALA A 34 -6.36 -18.44 -1.16
N LEU A 35 -5.55 -17.39 -1.15
CA LEU A 35 -5.73 -16.27 -0.23
C LEU A 35 -7.04 -15.54 -0.49
N ILE A 36 -7.37 -15.24 -1.75
CA ILE A 36 -8.63 -14.58 -2.12
C ILE A 36 -9.82 -15.44 -1.73
N ASP A 37 -9.77 -16.75 -2.03
CA ASP A 37 -10.85 -17.68 -1.69
C ASP A 37 -11.06 -17.80 -0.18
N ALA A 38 -10.00 -17.65 0.61
CA ALA A 38 -10.05 -17.73 2.05
C ALA A 38 -10.51 -16.42 2.75
N VAL A 39 -10.71 -15.33 2.02
CA VAL A 39 -11.17 -14.05 2.60
C VAL A 39 -12.60 -14.19 3.14
N ARG A 40 -12.80 -13.73 4.39
CA ARG A 40 -14.10 -13.72 5.07
C ARG A 40 -14.29 -12.41 5.79
N ILE A 41 -15.46 -11.80 5.65
CA ILE A 41 -15.80 -10.55 6.33
C ILE A 41 -15.89 -10.74 7.86
N GLU A 42 -16.16 -11.95 8.31
CA GLU A 42 -16.24 -12.34 9.72
C GLU A 42 -14.91 -12.18 10.45
N ASP A 43 -13.80 -12.18 9.72
CA ASP A 43 -12.45 -11.94 10.26
C ASP A 43 -12.18 -10.46 10.59
N GLU A 44 -13.13 -9.57 10.31
CA GLU A 44 -13.00 -8.18 10.69
C GLU A 44 -12.91 -8.00 12.19
N PRO A 45 -11.86 -7.31 12.71
CA PRO A 45 -11.61 -7.22 14.13
C PRO A 45 -12.65 -6.35 14.85
N ASN A 46 -13.09 -6.79 16.03
CA ASN A 46 -14.11 -6.09 16.82
C ASN A 46 -13.65 -4.71 17.35
N TRP A 47 -12.33 -4.45 17.39
CA TRP A 47 -11.81 -3.18 17.89
C TRP A 47 -12.07 -1.99 16.96
N THR A 48 -12.53 -2.22 15.73
CA THR A 48 -12.98 -1.15 14.82
C THR A 48 -14.16 -0.37 15.38
N LYS A 49 -14.97 -1.00 16.25
CA LYS A 49 -16.12 -0.35 16.91
C LYS A 49 -15.77 0.83 17.81
N SER A 50 -14.52 0.98 18.23
CA SER A 50 -14.08 2.08 19.12
C SER A 50 -13.63 3.34 18.39
N ARG A 51 -13.73 3.37 17.07
CA ARG A 51 -13.34 4.51 16.22
C ARG A 51 -14.57 4.96 15.44
N ASP A 52 -14.65 6.26 15.14
CA ASP A 52 -15.70 6.86 14.29
C ASP A 52 -15.65 6.38 12.82
N VAL A 53 -15.08 5.21 12.56
CA VAL A 53 -14.96 4.58 11.25
C VAL A 53 -15.97 3.44 11.19
N PRO A 54 -16.90 3.46 10.23
CA PRO A 54 -17.86 2.37 10.07
C PRO A 54 -17.14 1.04 9.89
N ASN A 55 -17.61 0.03 10.59
CA ASN A 55 -17.21 -1.35 10.41
C ASN A 55 -17.63 -1.80 9.00
N LEU A 56 -16.80 -2.55 8.29
CA LEU A 56 -17.12 -3.04 6.94
C LEU A 56 -18.42 -3.84 6.92
N ARG A 57 -18.63 -4.69 7.93
CA ARG A 57 -19.88 -5.48 8.08
C ARG A 57 -21.09 -4.60 8.28
N GLU A 58 -20.97 -3.57 9.13
CA GLU A 58 -22.05 -2.61 9.39
C GLU A 58 -22.34 -1.73 8.16
N SER A 59 -21.34 -1.56 7.28
CA SER A 59 -21.50 -0.90 5.99
C SER A 59 -22.11 -1.79 4.91
N GLY A 60 -22.50 -3.03 5.23
CA GLY A 60 -23.12 -3.96 4.31
C GLY A 60 -22.13 -4.65 3.34
N ILE A 61 -20.82 -4.58 3.60
CA ILE A 61 -19.81 -5.27 2.81
C ILE A 61 -19.88 -6.77 3.10
N THR A 62 -19.89 -7.58 2.04
CA THR A 62 -19.90 -9.03 2.11
C THR A 62 -18.54 -9.65 1.83
N SER A 63 -18.38 -10.94 2.15
CA SER A 63 -17.17 -11.70 1.75
C SER A 63 -17.03 -11.76 0.21
N ILE A 64 -18.14 -11.77 -0.53
CA ILE A 64 -18.15 -11.78 -1.99
C ILE A 64 -17.60 -10.44 -2.51
N ASP A 65 -18.11 -9.32 -1.96
CA ASP A 65 -17.58 -7.98 -2.32
C ASP A 65 -16.07 -7.91 -2.10
N LEU A 66 -15.58 -8.38 -0.94
CA LEU A 66 -14.18 -8.38 -0.62
C LEU A 66 -13.34 -9.19 -1.61
N LYS A 67 -13.79 -10.40 -1.96
CA LYS A 67 -13.11 -11.26 -2.95
C LYS A 67 -13.05 -10.57 -4.31
N THR A 68 -14.15 -10.03 -4.79
CA THR A 68 -14.24 -9.29 -6.06
C THR A 68 -13.25 -8.10 -6.06
N TRP A 69 -13.16 -7.36 -4.94
CA TRP A 69 -12.17 -6.30 -4.80
C TRP A 69 -10.74 -6.83 -4.79
N MET A 70 -10.45 -7.95 -4.12
CA MET A 70 -9.10 -8.52 -4.06
C MET A 70 -8.63 -9.02 -5.42
N GLU A 71 -9.50 -9.66 -6.20
CA GLU A 71 -9.22 -10.02 -7.60
C GLU A 71 -8.93 -8.79 -8.45
N PHE A 72 -9.77 -7.76 -8.35
CA PHE A 72 -9.52 -6.50 -9.04
C PHE A 72 -8.16 -5.90 -8.69
N PHE A 73 -7.78 -5.87 -7.40
CA PHE A 73 -6.48 -5.35 -6.98
C PHE A 73 -5.31 -6.19 -7.46
N LEU A 74 -5.47 -7.51 -7.48
CA LEU A 74 -4.45 -8.42 -8.00
C LEU A 74 -4.15 -8.11 -9.46
N TYR A 75 -5.16 -8.10 -10.33
CA TYR A 75 -4.95 -7.96 -11.77
C TYR A 75 -4.80 -6.51 -12.26
N SER A 76 -5.14 -5.52 -11.47
CA SER A 76 -4.93 -4.12 -11.80
C SER A 76 -3.65 -3.53 -11.22
N GLY A 77 -3.17 -4.08 -10.11
CA GLY A 77 -2.09 -3.49 -9.33
C GLY A 77 -2.37 -2.07 -8.84
N THR A 78 -3.63 -1.65 -8.75
CA THR A 78 -4.01 -0.30 -8.31
C THR A 78 -3.70 -0.07 -6.84
N ARG A 79 -3.53 1.19 -6.45
CA ARG A 79 -3.56 1.57 -5.04
C ARG A 79 -5.00 1.60 -4.55
N PHE A 80 -5.21 1.30 -3.28
CA PHE A 80 -6.54 1.34 -2.67
C PHE A 80 -7.25 2.68 -2.92
N SER A 81 -6.57 3.78 -2.64
CA SER A 81 -7.14 5.13 -2.86
C SER A 81 -7.46 5.45 -4.32
N GLU A 82 -6.76 4.84 -5.27
CA GLU A 82 -7.05 4.98 -6.70
C GLU A 82 -8.29 4.17 -7.07
N ALA A 83 -8.39 2.95 -6.56
CA ALA A 83 -9.52 2.07 -6.84
C ALA A 83 -10.83 2.59 -6.25
N MET A 84 -10.80 3.20 -5.06
CA MET A 84 -11.99 3.80 -4.45
C MET A 84 -12.59 4.94 -5.27
N LEU A 85 -11.79 5.56 -6.14
CA LEU A 85 -12.24 6.61 -7.04
C LEU A 85 -12.86 6.08 -8.34
N ILE A 86 -12.75 4.79 -8.64
CA ILE A 86 -13.22 4.23 -9.92
C ILE A 86 -14.72 4.43 -10.12
N HIS A 87 -15.50 4.35 -9.04
CA HIS A 87 -16.94 4.59 -9.11
C HIS A 87 -17.32 6.06 -9.34
N ASP A 88 -16.43 6.99 -8.95
CA ASP A 88 -16.63 8.43 -9.11
C ASP A 88 -16.15 8.92 -10.49
N TYR A 89 -15.28 8.14 -11.14
CA TYR A 89 -14.76 8.48 -12.47
C TYR A 89 -15.66 7.91 -13.56
N ARG A 90 -16.70 8.66 -13.84
CA ARG A 90 -17.45 8.53 -15.07
C ARG A 90 -16.93 9.57 -16.05
N ASP A 91 -16.86 9.20 -17.32
CA ASP A 91 -16.64 10.19 -18.37
C ASP A 91 -17.81 11.22 -18.38
N PRO A 92 -17.67 12.34 -19.09
CA PRO A 92 -18.73 13.36 -19.19
C PRO A 92 -20.08 12.81 -19.66
N ASP A 93 -20.08 11.67 -20.38
CA ASP A 93 -21.28 11.01 -20.89
C ASP A 93 -21.87 10.01 -19.87
N GLY A 94 -21.33 9.96 -18.66
CA GLY A 94 -21.78 9.08 -17.57
C GLY A 94 -21.34 7.62 -17.70
N LYS A 95 -20.48 7.30 -18.66
CA LYS A 95 -19.86 5.98 -18.81
C LYS A 95 -18.70 5.84 -17.84
N THR A 96 -18.46 4.63 -17.36
CA THR A 96 -17.23 4.32 -16.60
C THR A 96 -16.02 4.49 -17.53
N LEU A 97 -14.88 4.90 -16.98
CA LEU A 97 -13.62 5.00 -17.73
C LEU A 97 -13.09 3.65 -18.23
N TYR A 98 -13.92 2.61 -18.18
CA TYR A 98 -13.63 1.30 -18.73
C TYR A 98 -13.59 1.39 -20.26
N GLN A 99 -12.44 1.06 -20.81
CA GLN A 99 -12.27 0.94 -22.25
C GLN A 99 -12.35 -0.52 -22.67
N ASN A 100 -13.16 -0.81 -23.69
CA ASN A 100 -13.39 -2.17 -24.21
C ASN A 100 -12.11 -2.86 -24.75
N ASN A 101 -11.01 -2.12 -24.91
CA ASN A 101 -9.71 -2.65 -25.33
C ASN A 101 -8.88 -3.27 -24.18
N GLY A 102 -9.46 -3.49 -23.00
CA GLY A 102 -8.77 -4.09 -21.84
C GLY A 102 -7.81 -3.16 -21.13
N THR A 103 -8.08 -1.85 -21.19
CA THR A 103 -7.38 -0.83 -20.41
C THR A 103 -8.34 -0.08 -19.50
N LEU A 104 -7.81 0.41 -18.39
CA LEU A 104 -8.53 1.27 -17.45
C LEU A 104 -7.73 2.57 -17.28
N TRP A 105 -8.38 3.68 -17.44
CA TRP A 105 -7.80 4.98 -17.14
C TRP A 105 -8.08 5.35 -15.70
N LEU A 106 -7.02 5.64 -14.97
CA LEU A 106 -7.11 6.17 -13.63
C LEU A 106 -6.45 7.54 -13.55
N PRO A 107 -7.06 8.49 -12.85
CA PRO A 107 -6.38 9.72 -12.52
C PRO A 107 -5.22 9.44 -11.59
N ARG A 108 -4.09 10.02 -11.87
CA ARG A 108 -2.89 9.90 -11.05
C ARG A 108 -3.01 10.82 -9.86
N TYR A 109 -3.37 10.28 -8.72
CA TYR A 109 -3.36 11.04 -7.47
C TYR A 109 -1.94 11.03 -6.88
N LYS A 110 -1.24 12.14 -6.94
CA LYS A 110 -0.01 12.36 -6.18
C LYS A 110 -0.20 13.52 -5.23
N GLY A 111 -0.19 13.20 -3.92
CA GLY A 111 0.20 14.06 -2.80
C GLY A 111 -0.40 15.47 -2.74
N LYS A 112 -0.16 16.18 -1.67
CA LYS A 112 -0.66 17.52 -1.33
C LYS A 112 -0.28 18.66 -2.30
N GLN A 113 0.52 18.39 -3.34
CA GLN A 113 0.94 19.40 -4.30
C GLN A 113 0.15 19.28 -5.60
N LYS A 114 -0.62 20.33 -5.84
CA LYS A 114 -1.28 20.73 -7.08
C LYS A 114 -1.82 19.58 -7.96
N ARG A 115 -3.11 19.49 -7.98
CA ARG A 115 -4.01 18.70 -8.82
C ARG A 115 -3.72 18.83 -10.33
N THR A 116 -2.57 18.36 -10.75
CA THR A 116 -2.40 18.00 -12.14
C THR A 116 -2.93 16.58 -12.29
N PHE A 117 -4.11 16.45 -12.82
CA PHE A 117 -4.71 15.17 -13.22
C PHE A 117 -3.80 14.53 -14.27
N GLN A 118 -2.83 13.76 -13.82
CA GLN A 118 -2.10 12.87 -14.70
C GLN A 118 -2.85 11.55 -14.71
N THR A 119 -3.56 11.30 -15.77
CA THR A 119 -4.15 9.99 -16.03
C THR A 119 -3.04 8.96 -16.25
N ARG A 120 -3.24 7.75 -15.78
CA ARG A 120 -2.42 6.61 -16.12
C ARG A 120 -3.28 5.50 -16.69
N THR A 121 -2.76 4.80 -17.68
CA THR A 121 -3.40 3.63 -18.25
C THR A 121 -2.95 2.39 -17.49
N ILE A 122 -3.90 1.59 -17.06
CA ILE A 122 -3.68 0.26 -16.52
C ILE A 122 -4.03 -0.74 -17.60
N TYR A 123 -3.10 -1.64 -17.88
CA TYR A 123 -3.28 -2.73 -18.81
C TYR A 123 -3.69 -4.00 -18.06
N PHE A 124 -4.50 -4.82 -18.69
CA PHE A 124 -4.97 -6.09 -18.13
C PHE A 124 -4.56 -7.25 -19.02
N SER A 125 -4.23 -8.38 -18.40
CA SER A 125 -4.12 -9.68 -19.09
C SER A 125 -5.51 -10.13 -19.56
N TYR A 126 -5.59 -11.20 -20.37
CA TYR A 126 -6.88 -11.75 -20.78
C TYR A 126 -7.75 -12.13 -19.57
N LYS A 127 -7.17 -12.76 -18.57
CA LYS A 127 -7.84 -13.09 -17.32
C LYS A 127 -8.27 -11.83 -16.55
N GLY A 128 -7.36 -10.86 -16.46
CA GLY A 128 -7.64 -9.56 -15.83
C GLY A 128 -8.77 -8.79 -16.51
N ARG A 129 -8.94 -8.91 -17.84
CA ARG A 129 -10.06 -8.30 -18.58
C ARG A 129 -11.40 -8.91 -18.18
N GLN A 130 -11.43 -10.22 -17.98
CA GLN A 130 -12.65 -10.90 -17.51
C GLN A 130 -12.98 -10.46 -16.08
N ILE A 131 -11.99 -10.45 -15.19
CA ILE A 131 -12.15 -9.95 -13.81
C ILE A 131 -12.65 -8.49 -13.80
N LEU A 132 -12.08 -7.64 -14.66
CA LEU A 132 -12.51 -6.25 -14.77
C LEU A 132 -13.97 -6.14 -15.22
N LYS A 133 -14.37 -6.94 -16.20
CA LYS A 133 -15.75 -6.99 -16.65
C LYS A 133 -16.67 -7.43 -15.53
N ASP A 134 -16.36 -8.53 -14.86
CA ASP A 134 -17.16 -9.06 -13.77
C ASP A 134 -17.25 -8.07 -12.60
N PHE A 135 -16.17 -7.35 -12.31
CA PHE A 135 -16.15 -6.28 -11.31
C PHE A 135 -17.14 -5.16 -11.62
N PHE A 136 -17.21 -4.70 -12.88
CA PHE A 136 -18.15 -3.64 -13.27
C PHE A 136 -19.58 -4.15 -13.39
N ASP A 137 -19.78 -5.38 -13.83
CA ASP A 137 -21.10 -5.98 -13.94
C ASP A 137 -21.73 -6.23 -12.54
N ASN A 138 -20.93 -6.67 -11.58
CA ASN A 138 -21.39 -6.96 -10.22
C ASN A 138 -21.42 -5.72 -9.31
N THR A 139 -20.73 -4.64 -9.67
CA THR A 139 -20.65 -3.37 -8.90
C THR A 139 -20.52 -3.60 -7.39
N PRO A 140 -19.41 -4.23 -6.91
CA PRO A 140 -19.27 -4.57 -5.51
C PRO A 140 -19.32 -3.32 -4.62
N SER A 141 -19.86 -3.47 -3.42
CA SER A 141 -19.96 -2.37 -2.46
C SER A 141 -18.58 -1.77 -2.14
N LEU A 142 -18.51 -0.45 -2.03
CA LEU A 142 -17.28 0.27 -1.74
C LEU A 142 -16.85 0.06 -0.29
N PRO A 143 -15.62 -0.45 -0.04
CA PRO A 143 -15.10 -0.62 1.32
C PRO A 143 -14.84 0.69 2.06
N SER A 144 -14.77 1.83 1.34
CA SER A 144 -14.48 3.15 1.91
C SER A 144 -15.05 4.24 1.01
N LYS A 145 -15.67 5.24 1.61
CA LYS A 145 -16.26 6.39 0.88
C LYS A 145 -15.45 7.66 1.01
N THR A 146 -14.64 7.79 2.07
CA THR A 146 -13.86 9.00 2.35
C THR A 146 -12.39 8.69 2.61
N PRO A 147 -11.47 9.68 2.46
CA PRO A 147 -10.05 9.50 2.78
C PRO A 147 -9.78 9.12 4.26
N ASP A 148 -10.59 9.58 5.18
CA ASP A 148 -10.45 9.28 6.61
C ASP A 148 -10.87 7.84 6.92
N GLU A 149 -11.96 7.37 6.33
CA GLU A 149 -12.39 5.98 6.38
C GLU A 149 -11.34 5.04 5.79
N THR A 150 -10.66 5.45 4.72
CA THR A 150 -9.65 4.65 4.02
C THR A 150 -8.58 4.08 4.97
N LYS A 151 -8.14 4.85 5.95
CA LYS A 151 -7.11 4.39 6.91
C LYS A 151 -7.61 3.28 7.82
N GLY A 152 -8.84 3.42 8.32
CA GLY A 152 -9.50 2.39 9.13
C GLY A 152 -9.76 1.13 8.32
N THR A 153 -10.34 1.30 7.14
CA THR A 153 -10.62 0.21 6.19
C THR A 153 -9.36 -0.59 5.84
N LEU A 154 -8.24 0.07 5.53
CA LEU A 154 -6.97 -0.61 5.24
C LEU A 154 -6.45 -1.42 6.41
N THR A 155 -6.71 -0.98 7.64
CA THR A 155 -6.32 -1.73 8.84
C THR A 155 -7.19 -2.97 9.00
N SER A 156 -8.50 -2.85 8.84
CA SER A 156 -9.45 -3.98 8.86
C SER A 156 -9.15 -5.00 7.77
N LEU A 157 -8.93 -4.54 6.54
CA LEU A 157 -8.56 -5.41 5.42
C LEU A 157 -7.23 -6.13 5.64
N SER A 158 -6.25 -5.48 6.27
CA SER A 158 -4.97 -6.12 6.59
C SER A 158 -5.14 -7.24 7.60
N GLU A 159 -6.02 -7.08 8.58
CA GLU A 159 -6.32 -8.15 9.54
C GLU A 159 -7.09 -9.29 8.88
N ILE A 160 -8.11 -9.00 8.08
CA ILE A 160 -8.85 -10.01 7.31
C ILE A 160 -7.89 -10.84 6.44
N LEU A 161 -6.97 -10.18 5.74
CA LEU A 161 -5.97 -10.85 4.91
C LEU A 161 -4.97 -11.66 5.73
N HIS A 162 -4.61 -11.18 6.91
CA HIS A 162 -3.75 -11.93 7.83
C HIS A 162 -4.43 -13.23 8.28
N GLN A 163 -5.71 -13.17 8.66
CA GLN A 163 -6.47 -14.36 9.07
C GLN A 163 -6.69 -15.32 7.88
N ALA A 164 -6.99 -14.79 6.69
CA ALA A 164 -7.08 -15.60 5.46
C ALA A 164 -5.74 -16.31 5.17
N GLY A 165 -4.61 -15.60 5.30
CA GLY A 165 -3.28 -16.20 5.13
C GLY A 165 -2.96 -17.30 6.13
N LYS A 166 -3.37 -17.15 7.40
CA LYS A 166 -3.27 -18.23 8.40
C LYS A 166 -4.08 -19.46 7.99
N ARG A 167 -5.29 -19.24 7.49
CA ARG A 167 -6.20 -20.32 7.09
C ARG A 167 -5.66 -21.19 5.97
N ILE A 168 -4.89 -20.61 5.06
CA ILE A 168 -4.23 -21.33 3.95
C ILE A 168 -2.80 -21.78 4.31
N GLY A 169 -2.37 -21.65 5.57
CA GLY A 169 -1.09 -22.14 6.06
C GLY A 169 0.13 -21.31 5.65
N LEU A 170 -0.04 -20.02 5.32
CA LEU A 170 1.12 -19.18 5.02
C LEU A 170 2.01 -19.00 6.25
N PRO A 171 3.35 -19.19 6.13
CA PRO A 171 4.26 -19.09 7.24
C PRO A 171 4.27 -17.68 7.84
N GLU A 172 4.25 -17.62 9.17
CA GLU A 172 4.32 -16.39 9.94
C GLU A 172 5.78 -16.07 10.32
N LYS A 173 6.06 -14.79 10.44
CA LYS A 173 7.34 -14.26 10.94
C LYS A 173 7.08 -13.32 12.09
N THR A 174 7.88 -13.42 13.13
CA THR A 174 7.89 -12.42 14.21
C THR A 174 8.83 -11.28 13.80
N LEU A 175 8.32 -10.08 13.86
CA LEU A 175 9.04 -8.85 13.51
C LEU A 175 9.09 -7.97 14.75
N THR A 176 10.26 -7.45 15.05
CA THR A 176 10.44 -6.43 16.07
C THR A 176 10.71 -5.10 15.38
N ILE A 177 9.88 -4.12 15.66
CA ILE A 177 10.03 -2.75 15.16
C ILE A 177 10.24 -1.80 16.31
N SER A 178 11.21 -0.92 16.16
CA SER A 178 11.39 0.17 17.10
C SER A 178 10.37 1.26 16.78
N MET A 179 9.61 1.65 17.78
CA MET A 179 8.58 2.69 17.72
C MET A 179 8.94 3.83 18.64
N GLU A 180 8.49 5.01 18.32
CA GLU A 180 8.60 6.17 19.19
C GLU A 180 7.22 6.51 19.77
N LYS A 181 7.16 6.72 21.06
CA LYS A 181 6.00 7.33 21.72
C LYS A 181 6.38 8.69 22.30
N THR A 182 5.47 9.64 22.24
CA THR A 182 5.62 10.91 22.94
C THR A 182 5.60 10.69 24.44
N MET A 183 6.65 11.14 25.12
CA MET A 183 6.65 11.15 26.57
C MET A 183 5.62 12.17 27.07
N LYS A 184 4.97 11.84 28.18
CA LYS A 184 4.02 12.74 28.84
C LYS A 184 4.63 13.24 30.15
N ASP A 185 4.37 14.49 30.47
CA ASP A 185 4.69 15.07 31.78
C ASP A 185 3.69 14.62 32.86
N LYS A 186 3.85 15.13 34.06
CA LYS A 186 2.96 14.80 35.20
C LYS A 186 1.51 15.25 34.98
N SER A 187 1.26 16.19 34.08
CA SER A 187 -0.09 16.67 33.72
C SER A 187 -0.75 15.85 32.60
N GLY A 188 0.00 14.89 32.00
CA GLY A 188 -0.44 14.12 30.86
C GLY A 188 -0.24 14.82 29.50
N SER A 189 0.34 16.01 29.51
CA SER A 189 0.70 16.77 28.32
C SER A 189 2.01 16.26 27.70
N PRO A 190 2.29 16.51 26.40
CA PRO A 190 3.56 16.16 25.81
C PRO A 190 4.74 16.77 26.58
N ALA A 191 5.62 15.95 27.11
CA ALA A 191 6.85 16.41 27.75
C ALA A 191 7.74 17.10 26.73
N LYS A 192 8.29 18.26 27.10
CA LYS A 192 9.10 19.09 26.24
C LYS A 192 10.41 19.45 26.90
N GLU A 193 11.44 19.63 26.11
CA GLU A 193 12.73 20.16 26.58
C GLU A 193 13.19 21.29 25.67
N MET A 194 13.94 22.22 26.26
CA MET A 194 14.63 23.28 25.52
C MET A 194 16.00 22.78 25.11
N TYR A 195 16.37 23.01 23.86
CA TYR A 195 17.70 22.68 23.36
C TYR A 195 18.31 23.84 22.59
N GLU A 196 19.62 23.95 22.64
CA GLU A 196 20.36 24.93 21.86
C GLU A 196 20.43 24.55 20.39
N THR A 197 20.11 25.46 19.51
CA THR A 197 20.29 25.28 18.09
C THR A 197 21.70 25.70 17.65
N LYS A 198 22.08 25.36 16.42
CA LYS A 198 23.32 25.88 15.79
C LYS A 198 23.22 27.35 15.35
N ASN A 199 22.04 27.96 15.45
CA ASN A 199 21.82 29.33 15.05
C ASN A 199 22.04 30.27 16.22
N PHE A 200 22.54 31.47 15.89
CA PHE A 200 22.77 32.53 16.84
C PHE A 200 21.83 33.70 16.54
N THR A 201 21.41 34.41 17.58
CA THR A 201 20.70 35.66 17.49
C THR A 201 21.55 36.74 18.10
N MET A 202 21.66 37.88 17.44
CA MET A 202 22.34 39.05 17.96
C MET A 202 21.43 39.75 18.99
N ASN A 203 21.96 39.95 20.18
CA ASN A 203 21.28 40.67 21.26
C ASN A 203 21.35 42.19 21.05
N PRO A 204 20.51 42.96 21.71
CA PRO A 204 20.55 44.43 21.60
C PRO A 204 21.86 45.09 22.04
N ASP A 205 22.65 44.39 22.89
CA ASP A 205 23.96 44.80 23.36
C ASP A 205 25.13 44.45 22.41
N GLY A 206 24.80 43.85 21.23
CA GLY A 206 25.78 43.44 20.24
C GLY A 206 26.39 42.06 20.50
N THR A 207 26.06 41.37 21.56
CA THR A 207 26.49 39.98 21.83
C THR A 207 25.65 38.98 21.06
N TYR A 208 26.18 37.76 20.89
CA TYR A 208 25.45 36.68 20.23
C TYR A 208 25.07 35.60 21.25
N SER A 209 23.82 35.20 21.23
CA SER A 209 23.32 34.04 21.99
C SER A 209 22.80 32.98 21.05
N LYS A 210 22.93 31.72 21.48
CA LYS A 210 22.34 30.60 20.76
C LYS A 210 20.82 30.63 20.82
N VAL A 211 20.19 30.32 19.70
CA VAL A 211 18.75 30.23 19.63
C VAL A 211 18.30 28.95 20.34
N MET A 212 17.52 29.10 21.39
CA MET A 212 16.87 28.00 22.07
C MET A 212 15.57 27.62 21.34
N LYS A 213 15.34 26.33 21.13
CA LYS A 213 14.10 25.81 20.60
C LYS A 213 13.56 24.71 21.50
N GLU A 214 12.24 24.57 21.47
CA GLU A 214 11.53 23.54 22.19
C GLU A 214 11.36 22.30 21.30
N ARG A 215 11.60 21.10 21.84
CA ARG A 215 11.27 19.83 21.20
C ARG A 215 10.47 18.94 22.14
N VAL A 216 9.55 18.18 21.56
CA VAL A 216 8.80 17.16 22.26
C VAL A 216 9.70 15.96 22.51
N LEU A 217 9.79 15.53 23.76
CA LEU A 217 10.53 14.33 24.14
C LEU A 217 9.83 13.07 23.62
N LYS A 218 10.62 12.17 23.08
CA LYS A 218 10.15 10.88 22.60
C LYS A 218 11.00 9.78 23.20
N GLU A 219 10.35 8.69 23.55
CA GLU A 219 10.95 7.47 24.02
C GLU A 219 10.83 6.40 22.95
N SER A 220 11.95 5.75 22.61
CA SER A 220 11.96 4.60 21.71
C SER A 220 11.64 3.33 22.50
N TYR A 221 10.77 2.50 21.96
CA TYR A 221 10.47 1.18 22.50
C TYR A 221 10.30 0.17 21.37
N ASP A 222 10.68 -1.05 21.63
CA ASP A 222 10.53 -2.14 20.68
C ASP A 222 9.16 -2.82 20.84
N ARG A 223 8.51 -3.05 19.73
CA ARG A 223 7.26 -3.80 19.67
C ARG A 223 7.41 -4.97 18.72
N SER A 224 7.22 -6.17 19.25
CA SER A 224 7.16 -7.39 18.46
C SER A 224 5.72 -7.70 18.05
N PHE A 225 5.55 -8.17 16.84
CA PHE A 225 4.28 -8.67 16.32
C PHE A 225 4.53 -9.78 15.30
N THR A 226 3.59 -10.70 15.22
CA THR A 226 3.65 -11.81 14.26
C THR A 226 2.81 -11.47 13.04
N THR A 227 3.33 -11.78 11.85
CA THR A 227 2.64 -11.53 10.59
C THR A 227 3.03 -12.56 9.53
N ASN A 228 2.09 -12.95 8.68
CA ASN A 228 2.37 -13.71 7.46
C ASN A 228 2.72 -12.81 6.27
N GLY A 229 2.77 -11.51 6.47
CA GLY A 229 3.10 -10.52 5.44
C GLY A 229 1.94 -10.20 4.48
N CYS A 230 0.77 -10.80 4.67
CA CYS A 230 -0.41 -10.49 3.87
C CYS A 230 -1.03 -9.17 4.34
N ALA A 231 -1.10 -8.22 3.44
CA ALA A 231 -1.73 -6.92 3.61
C ALA A 231 -2.29 -6.49 2.26
N PHE A 232 -3.06 -5.42 2.25
CA PHE A 232 -3.63 -4.90 1.01
C PHE A 232 -2.58 -4.70 -0.12
N ARG A 233 -1.37 -4.24 0.23
CA ARG A 233 -0.28 -4.03 -0.73
C ARG A 233 0.29 -5.32 -1.34
N THR A 234 -0.02 -6.48 -0.75
CA THR A 234 0.41 -7.79 -1.23
C THR A 234 -0.02 -8.02 -2.67
N PHE A 235 -1.26 -7.72 -3.01
CA PHE A 235 -1.79 -7.93 -4.36
C PHE A 235 -1.05 -7.11 -5.42
N ARG A 236 -0.87 -5.81 -5.16
CA ARG A 236 -0.12 -4.95 -6.06
C ARG A 236 1.33 -5.40 -6.23
N LYS A 237 2.00 -5.75 -5.10
CA LYS A 237 3.39 -6.20 -5.12
C LYS A 237 3.52 -7.54 -5.84
N THR A 238 2.56 -8.43 -5.65
CA THR A 238 2.47 -9.73 -6.33
C THR A 238 2.32 -9.55 -7.84
N TRP A 239 1.31 -8.79 -8.27
CA TRP A 239 1.08 -8.53 -9.70
C TRP A 239 2.30 -7.94 -10.41
N GLU A 240 2.89 -6.91 -9.81
CA GLU A 240 4.07 -6.26 -10.35
C GLU A 240 5.27 -7.22 -10.42
N SER A 241 5.43 -8.10 -9.42
CA SER A 241 6.48 -9.12 -9.41
C SER A 241 6.26 -10.18 -10.49
N TRP A 242 5.03 -10.64 -10.72
CA TRP A 242 4.69 -11.56 -11.79
C TRP A 242 5.00 -10.97 -13.17
N LEU A 243 4.55 -9.74 -13.41
CA LEU A 243 4.84 -9.03 -14.66
C LEU A 243 6.34 -8.87 -14.88
N THR A 244 7.08 -8.49 -13.84
CA THR A 244 8.53 -8.26 -13.93
C THR A 244 9.32 -9.58 -14.14
N ALA A 245 8.86 -10.68 -13.53
CA ALA A 245 9.46 -11.99 -13.69
C ALA A 245 9.24 -12.55 -15.10
N PHE A 246 8.06 -12.34 -15.66
CA PHE A 246 7.70 -12.87 -16.97
C PHE A 246 8.23 -12.02 -18.13
N PHE A 247 8.07 -10.70 -18.04
CA PHE A 247 8.49 -9.77 -19.08
C PHE A 247 9.88 -9.20 -18.80
N SER A 248 10.91 -9.79 -19.41
CA SER A 248 12.31 -9.38 -19.22
C SER A 248 12.74 -8.20 -20.10
N GLU A 249 12.01 -7.90 -21.17
CA GLU A 249 12.35 -6.86 -22.15
C GLU A 249 12.25 -5.43 -21.54
N PRO A 250 13.24 -4.56 -21.83
CA PRO A 250 13.27 -3.20 -21.26
C PRO A 250 12.03 -2.36 -21.56
N LEU A 251 11.50 -2.44 -22.78
CA LEU A 251 10.29 -1.70 -23.18
C LEU A 251 9.07 -2.16 -22.41
N MET A 252 8.91 -3.45 -22.17
CA MET A 252 7.81 -3.99 -21.37
C MET A 252 7.95 -3.58 -19.91
N ARG A 253 9.15 -3.59 -19.35
CA ARG A 253 9.39 -3.08 -18.01
C ARG A 253 8.99 -1.62 -17.85
N ASP A 254 9.32 -0.76 -18.80
CA ASP A 254 8.92 0.65 -18.75
C ASP A 254 7.39 0.82 -18.80
N LYS A 255 6.69 0.01 -19.57
CA LYS A 255 5.22 -0.02 -19.61
C LYS A 255 4.61 -0.51 -18.31
N ILE A 256 5.14 -1.60 -17.75
CA ILE A 256 4.74 -2.11 -16.44
C ILE A 256 4.88 -1.03 -15.38
N LEU A 257 6.05 -0.37 -15.30
CA LEU A 257 6.31 0.69 -14.34
C LEU A 257 5.38 1.89 -14.53
N SER A 258 5.15 2.31 -15.76
CA SER A 258 4.23 3.38 -16.08
C SER A 258 2.79 3.03 -15.69
N SER A 259 2.34 1.82 -16.06
CA SER A 259 1.02 1.29 -15.69
C SER A 259 0.85 1.19 -14.17
N GLN A 260 1.89 0.84 -13.42
CA GLN A 260 1.87 0.81 -11.97
C GLN A 260 2.12 2.20 -11.33
N GLY A 261 2.44 3.21 -12.12
CA GLY A 261 2.70 4.57 -11.64
C GLY A 261 3.96 4.66 -10.77
N HIS A 262 4.97 3.85 -11.07
CA HIS A 262 6.28 3.88 -10.44
C HIS A 262 7.30 4.69 -11.25
N LYS A 263 8.28 5.26 -10.54
CA LYS A 263 9.51 5.73 -11.15
C LYS A 263 10.49 4.55 -11.24
N LYS A 264 11.37 4.52 -12.27
CA LYS A 264 12.38 3.46 -12.49
C LYS A 264 13.17 3.13 -11.22
N GLU A 265 13.65 4.14 -10.51
CA GLU A 265 14.45 4.00 -9.26
C GLU A 265 13.68 3.30 -8.12
N THR A 266 12.36 3.47 -8.08
CA THR A 266 11.52 2.89 -7.02
C THR A 266 11.28 1.40 -7.25
N ALA A 267 11.22 0.97 -8.50
CA ALA A 267 10.90 -0.40 -8.85
C ALA A 267 12.07 -1.36 -8.63
N ILE A 268 13.28 -0.94 -9.00
CA ILE A 268 14.49 -1.76 -8.89
C ILE A 268 14.75 -2.17 -7.43
N ASN A 269 14.43 -1.28 -6.48
CA ASN A 269 14.73 -1.50 -5.06
C ASN A 269 13.65 -2.29 -4.29
N HIS A 270 12.50 -2.58 -4.90
CA HIS A 270 11.36 -3.10 -4.14
C HIS A 270 10.77 -4.43 -4.64
N TYR A 271 11.12 -4.90 -5.85
CA TYR A 271 10.36 -5.94 -6.52
C TYR A 271 11.17 -7.18 -6.99
N VAL A 272 12.47 -7.26 -6.70
CA VAL A 272 13.35 -8.30 -7.26
C VAL A 272 13.68 -9.43 -6.27
N GLU A 273 12.96 -9.58 -5.17
CA GLU A 273 13.40 -10.45 -4.06
C GLU A 273 12.87 -11.90 -4.06
N ILE A 274 12.08 -12.32 -5.04
CA ILE A 274 11.60 -13.72 -5.09
C ILE A 274 12.09 -14.39 -6.39
N SER A 275 12.80 -15.49 -6.22
CA SER A 275 13.01 -16.43 -7.30
C SER A 275 11.77 -17.32 -7.43
N PHE A 276 11.06 -17.17 -8.52
CA PHE A 276 10.02 -18.11 -8.93
C PHE A 276 10.67 -19.34 -9.55
N ASP A 277 10.20 -20.53 -9.21
CA ASP A 277 10.61 -21.75 -9.87
C ASP A 277 9.95 -21.89 -11.26
N LYS A 278 10.25 -22.99 -11.97
CA LYS A 278 9.75 -23.17 -13.32
C LYS A 278 8.23 -23.32 -13.38
N GLU A 279 7.64 -24.02 -12.42
CA GLU A 279 6.19 -24.21 -12.32
C GLU A 279 5.47 -22.90 -12.00
N ASP A 280 6.06 -22.09 -11.11
CA ASP A 280 5.57 -20.74 -10.83
C ASP A 280 5.57 -19.87 -12.09
N LEU A 281 6.68 -19.90 -12.88
CA LEU A 281 6.80 -19.09 -14.10
C LEU A 281 5.80 -19.55 -15.18
N GLU A 282 5.56 -20.83 -15.32
CA GLU A 282 4.52 -21.36 -16.21
C GLU A 282 3.13 -20.88 -15.78
N SER A 283 2.82 -20.97 -14.49
CA SER A 283 1.56 -20.48 -13.94
C SER A 283 1.42 -18.97 -14.09
N ILE A 284 2.47 -18.19 -13.80
CA ILE A 284 2.51 -16.74 -14.00
C ILE A 284 2.27 -16.41 -15.48
N GLY A 285 2.85 -17.18 -16.40
CA GLY A 285 2.66 -17.01 -17.85
C GLY A 285 1.18 -17.02 -18.24
N GLU A 286 0.39 -17.93 -17.68
CA GLU A 286 -1.07 -17.98 -17.93
C GLU A 286 -1.80 -16.78 -17.29
N GLU A 287 -1.39 -16.33 -16.11
CA GLU A 287 -1.98 -15.18 -15.43
C GLU A 287 -1.75 -13.86 -16.18
N VAL A 288 -0.55 -13.67 -16.75
CA VAL A 288 -0.15 -12.43 -17.43
C VAL A 288 -0.37 -12.44 -18.94
N LYS A 289 -0.85 -13.54 -19.50
CA LYS A 289 -1.07 -13.71 -20.95
C LYS A 289 -1.98 -12.60 -21.50
N GLY A 290 -1.54 -11.97 -22.58
CA GLY A 290 -2.24 -10.83 -23.19
C GLY A 290 -2.11 -9.51 -22.45
N TYR A 291 -1.23 -9.43 -21.43
CA TYR A 291 -0.95 -8.16 -20.75
C TYR A 291 -0.20 -7.21 -21.67
N ALA A 292 -0.71 -5.98 -21.76
CA ALA A 292 -0.08 -4.89 -22.52
C ALA A 292 0.34 -5.30 -23.94
N VAL A 293 -0.26 -6.32 -24.49
CA VAL A 293 -0.07 -6.66 -25.89
C VAL A 293 -0.55 -5.48 -26.69
N LEU A 294 0.39 -4.84 -27.26
CA LEU A 294 0.24 -3.72 -28.13
C LEU A 294 0.14 -4.36 -29.50
N GLU A 295 -1.04 -4.46 -29.92
CA GLU A 295 -1.34 -4.56 -31.34
C GLU A 295 -1.20 -3.18 -31.96
#